data_8b2a19a11673e664c81faa107d8cd070
#
_entry.id   8b2a19a11673e664c81faa107d8cd070
#
_cell.length_a   1.000
_cell.length_b   1.000
_cell.length_c   1.000
_cell.angle_alpha   90.00
_cell.angle_beta   90.00
_cell.angle_gamma   90.00
#
_symmetry.space_group_name_H-M   'P 1'
#
loop_
_entity.id
_entity.type
_entity.pdbx_description
1 polymer ?
#
loop_
_entity_poly.entity_id
_entity_poly.type
_entity_poly.pdbx_seq_one_letter_code
_entity_poly.pdbx_strand_id
1 'polypeptide(L)'
;MHRFIIWLARVTAILGGFVLMVLVAMTTLSIIGRTLSKMFHSDFAMSSFGSLSQWIIDLGVGEINGNYELLEAGVAFAIFSFFPICQLYNEHATVDVFTSGMSSKALRILCAFWEVVLSVTIIFITWRLYEGMQRYIDNGETTLFLQMPLWWSYAASLTAAFVACIIAAYCAIMRVGEAVTGRAILPEK
;
A
#
# COMPACT_ATOMS: atom_id res chain seq x y z
N MET A 1 -14.22 22.25 1.75
CA MET A 1 -13.14 21.51 1.05
C MET A 1 -12.28 20.71 2.04
N HIS A 2 -11.73 21.30 3.09
CA HIS A 2 -10.87 20.61 4.06
C HIS A 2 -11.49 19.34 4.66
N ARG A 3 -12.74 19.37 5.12
CA ARG A 3 -13.45 18.19 5.67
C ARG A 3 -13.60 17.06 4.66
N PHE A 4 -13.79 17.37 3.39
CA PHE A 4 -13.89 16.37 2.31
C PHE A 4 -12.54 15.68 2.05
N ILE A 5 -11.45 16.45 2.04
CA ILE A 5 -10.09 15.93 1.88
C ILE A 5 -9.73 14.97 3.02
N ILE A 6 -10.02 15.36 4.29
CA ILE A 6 -9.81 14.50 5.46
C ILE A 6 -10.64 13.21 5.37
N TRP A 7 -11.89 13.33 4.97
CA TRP A 7 -12.78 12.18 4.81
C TRP A 7 -12.24 11.23 3.74
N LEU A 8 -11.83 11.78 2.59
CA LEU A 8 -11.26 11.00 1.48
C LEU A 8 -9.98 10.27 1.90
N ALA A 9 -9.04 10.96 2.57
CA ALA A 9 -7.82 10.35 3.09
C ALA A 9 -8.12 9.23 4.10
N ARG A 10 -9.11 9.41 4.96
CA ARG A 10 -9.51 8.41 5.96
C ARG A 10 -10.14 7.18 5.31
N VAL A 11 -11.04 7.38 4.35
CA VAL A 11 -11.69 6.26 3.63
C VAL A 11 -10.66 5.42 2.88
N THR A 12 -9.73 6.06 2.15
CA THR A 12 -8.68 5.33 1.44
C THR A 12 -7.76 4.58 2.39
N ALA A 13 -7.39 5.16 3.52
CA ALA A 13 -6.57 4.49 4.54
C ALA A 13 -7.30 3.28 5.16
N ILE A 14 -8.60 3.38 5.43
CA ILE A 14 -9.41 2.25 5.95
C ILE A 14 -9.47 1.13 4.90
N LEU A 15 -9.67 1.46 3.63
CA LEU A 15 -9.68 0.47 2.54
C LEU A 15 -8.31 -0.20 2.40
N GLY A 16 -7.22 0.56 2.42
CA GLY A 16 -5.86 0.01 2.40
C GLY A 16 -5.57 -0.91 3.59
N GLY A 17 -6.01 -0.50 4.80
CA GLY A 17 -5.89 -1.31 6.01
C GLY A 17 -6.69 -2.61 5.95
N PHE A 18 -7.90 -2.56 5.41
CA PHE A 18 -8.73 -3.74 5.20
C PHE A 18 -8.07 -4.72 4.23
N VAL A 19 -7.59 -4.24 3.07
CA VAL A 19 -6.86 -5.06 2.10
C VAL A 19 -5.62 -5.68 2.74
N LEU A 20 -4.84 -4.91 3.49
CA LEU A 20 -3.65 -5.43 4.17
C LEU A 20 -4.00 -6.52 5.19
N MET A 21 -5.09 -6.35 5.95
CA MET A 21 -5.55 -7.37 6.91
C MET A 21 -5.94 -8.67 6.20
N VAL A 22 -6.64 -8.58 5.07
CA VAL A 22 -7.01 -9.75 4.25
C VAL A 22 -5.75 -10.44 3.72
N LEU A 23 -4.78 -9.70 3.21
CA LEU A 23 -3.51 -10.25 2.71
C LEU A 23 -2.73 -10.96 3.81
N VAL A 24 -2.63 -10.37 5.01
CA VAL A 24 -1.96 -11.00 6.16
C VAL A 24 -2.67 -12.29 6.56
N ALA A 25 -3.98 -12.27 6.65
CA ALA A 25 -4.76 -13.48 6.98
C ALA A 25 -4.57 -14.58 5.92
N MET A 26 -4.64 -14.22 4.63
CA MET A 26 -4.47 -15.15 3.52
C MET A 26 -3.04 -15.75 3.47
N THR A 27 -2.01 -14.92 3.64
CA THR A 27 -0.62 -15.40 3.67
C THR A 27 -0.35 -16.29 4.87
N THR A 28 -0.87 -15.95 6.04
CA THR A 28 -0.76 -16.78 7.25
C THR A 28 -1.41 -18.14 7.03
N LEU A 29 -2.63 -18.15 6.49
CA LEU A 29 -3.36 -19.40 6.20
C LEU A 29 -2.61 -20.25 5.16
N SER A 30 -2.07 -19.62 4.11
CA SER A 30 -1.27 -20.29 3.08
C SER A 30 0.00 -20.93 3.67
N ILE A 31 0.71 -20.24 4.57
CA ILE A 31 1.91 -20.77 5.23
C ILE A 31 1.56 -21.94 6.14
N ILE A 32 0.48 -21.82 6.91
CA ILE A 32 -0.02 -22.91 7.77
C ILE A 32 -0.40 -24.11 6.91
N GLY A 33 -1.17 -23.92 5.85
CA GLY A 33 -1.58 -24.98 4.93
C GLY A 33 -0.39 -25.71 4.31
N ARG A 34 0.61 -24.97 3.85
CA ARG A 34 1.86 -25.54 3.30
C ARG A 34 2.65 -26.34 4.36
N THR A 35 2.73 -25.82 5.57
CA THR A 35 3.46 -26.49 6.66
C THR A 35 2.76 -27.79 7.07
N LEU A 36 1.44 -27.76 7.22
CA LEU A 36 0.62 -28.94 7.50
C LEU A 36 0.76 -29.98 6.38
N SER A 37 0.62 -29.55 5.13
CA SER A 37 0.78 -30.44 3.97
C SER A 37 2.14 -31.16 3.98
N LYS A 38 3.23 -30.42 4.25
CA LYS A 38 4.56 -31.01 4.36
C LYS A 38 4.67 -32.02 5.52
N MET A 39 4.06 -31.71 6.66
CA MET A 39 4.06 -32.63 7.82
C MET A 39 3.33 -33.92 7.49
N PHE A 40 2.16 -33.85 6.86
CA PHE A 40 1.35 -35.03 6.55
C PHE A 40 1.87 -35.84 5.35
N HIS A 41 2.68 -35.25 4.48
CA HIS A 41 3.41 -35.97 3.42
C HIS A 41 4.73 -36.58 3.91
N SER A 42 5.13 -36.39 5.16
CA SER A 42 6.34 -37.01 5.69
C SER A 42 6.15 -38.51 5.90
N ASP A 43 7.21 -39.31 5.65
CA ASP A 43 7.19 -40.77 5.83
C ASP A 43 6.78 -41.18 7.24
N PHE A 44 7.12 -40.38 8.26
CA PHE A 44 6.73 -40.60 9.63
C PHE A 44 5.22 -40.45 9.86
N ALA A 45 4.60 -39.42 9.30
CA ALA A 45 3.15 -39.20 9.42
C ALA A 45 2.36 -40.25 8.65
N MET A 46 2.83 -40.64 7.47
CA MET A 46 2.22 -41.70 6.65
C MET A 46 2.29 -43.06 7.32
N SER A 47 3.39 -43.38 8.02
CA SER A 47 3.54 -44.67 8.71
C SER A 47 2.75 -44.73 10.03
N SER A 48 2.60 -43.60 10.75
CA SER A 48 1.95 -43.56 12.07
C SER A 48 0.45 -43.27 12.02
N PHE A 49 0.01 -42.46 11.04
CA PHE A 49 -1.36 -41.94 10.92
C PHE A 49 -1.87 -41.99 9.47
N GLY A 50 -1.55 -43.03 8.72
CA GLY A 50 -1.80 -43.13 7.27
C GLY A 50 -3.19 -42.75 6.81
N SER A 51 -4.25 -43.25 7.47
CA SER A 51 -5.64 -42.96 7.09
C SER A 51 -6.03 -41.48 7.34
N LEU A 52 -5.51 -40.88 8.42
CA LEU A 52 -5.80 -39.51 8.82
C LEU A 52 -4.99 -38.53 7.97
N SER A 53 -3.75 -38.89 7.66
CA SER A 53 -2.89 -38.12 6.73
C SER A 53 -3.51 -38.08 5.35
N GLN A 54 -3.98 -39.24 4.84
CA GLN A 54 -4.65 -39.33 3.53
C GLN A 54 -5.92 -38.45 3.50
N TRP A 55 -6.75 -38.52 4.51
CA TRP A 55 -7.97 -37.69 4.61
C TRP A 55 -7.70 -36.20 4.60
N ILE A 56 -6.64 -35.72 5.32
CA ILE A 56 -6.23 -34.30 5.31
C ILE A 56 -5.69 -33.88 3.95
N ILE A 57 -4.94 -34.76 3.28
CA ILE A 57 -4.44 -34.52 1.93
C ILE A 57 -5.60 -34.42 0.94
N ASP A 58 -6.57 -35.31 1.03
CA ASP A 58 -7.77 -35.34 0.16
C ASP A 58 -8.67 -34.12 0.38
N LEU A 59 -8.65 -33.50 1.56
CA LEU A 59 -9.29 -32.21 1.85
C LEU A 59 -8.61 -31.03 1.11
N GLY A 60 -7.50 -31.27 0.44
CA GLY A 60 -6.78 -30.20 -0.31
C GLY A 60 -6.05 -29.21 0.58
N VAL A 61 -5.69 -29.60 1.84
CA VAL A 61 -4.91 -28.75 2.74
C VAL A 61 -3.51 -28.55 2.14
N GLY A 62 -3.26 -27.34 1.64
CA GLY A 62 -2.02 -27.00 0.98
C GLY A 62 -1.79 -25.49 0.88
N GLU A 63 -0.83 -25.13 0.07
CA GLU A 63 -0.56 -23.74 -0.25
C GLU A 63 -1.68 -23.16 -1.15
N ILE A 64 -2.06 -21.90 -0.87
CA ILE A 64 -2.99 -21.18 -1.73
C ILE A 64 -2.22 -20.73 -2.97
N ASN A 65 -2.52 -21.34 -4.12
CA ASN A 65 -1.90 -20.99 -5.39
C ASN A 65 -2.23 -19.52 -5.74
N GLY A 66 -1.22 -18.78 -6.23
CA GLY A 66 -1.41 -17.37 -6.58
C GLY A 66 -1.39 -16.39 -5.41
N ASN A 67 -1.12 -16.86 -4.17
CA ASN A 67 -1.00 -16.01 -2.99
C ASN A 67 -0.02 -14.85 -3.19
N TYR A 68 1.13 -15.09 -3.83
CA TYR A 68 2.14 -14.07 -4.10
C TYR A 68 1.65 -13.00 -5.09
N GLU A 69 0.88 -13.37 -6.09
CA GLU A 69 0.32 -12.44 -7.10
C GLU A 69 -0.67 -11.48 -6.46
N LEU A 70 -1.55 -12.01 -5.58
CA LEU A 70 -2.49 -11.19 -4.83
C LEU A 70 -1.79 -10.31 -3.79
N LEU A 71 -0.72 -10.82 -3.15
CA LEU A 71 0.08 -10.07 -2.21
C LEU A 71 0.75 -8.87 -2.89
N GLU A 72 1.40 -9.09 -4.05
CA GLU A 72 2.06 -8.03 -4.82
C GLU A 72 1.08 -6.92 -5.20
N ALA A 73 -0.07 -7.29 -5.77
CA ALA A 73 -1.13 -6.35 -6.16
C ALA A 73 -1.69 -5.58 -4.96
N GLY A 74 -2.01 -6.29 -3.88
CA GLY A 74 -2.65 -5.69 -2.72
C GLY A 74 -1.72 -4.83 -1.88
N VAL A 75 -0.44 -5.18 -1.77
CA VAL A 75 0.56 -4.35 -1.07
C VAL A 75 0.78 -3.04 -1.81
N ALA A 76 0.88 -3.06 -3.15
CA ALA A 76 0.99 -1.85 -3.95
C ALA A 76 -0.23 -0.92 -3.74
N PHE A 77 -1.44 -1.47 -3.78
CA PHE A 77 -2.66 -0.73 -3.48
C PHE A 77 -2.65 -0.14 -2.06
N ALA A 78 -2.26 -0.93 -1.05
CA ALA A 78 -2.23 -0.50 0.35
C ALA A 78 -1.24 0.66 0.57
N ILE A 79 -0.05 0.61 -0.02
CA ILE A 79 0.95 1.69 0.07
C ILE A 79 0.36 3.00 -0.44
N PHE A 80 -0.23 3.02 -1.64
CA PHE A 80 -0.85 4.21 -2.19
C PHE A 80 -2.08 4.67 -1.40
N SER A 81 -2.78 3.76 -0.74
CA SER A 81 -3.95 4.07 0.10
C SER A 81 -3.58 4.73 1.43
N PHE A 82 -2.41 4.43 2.00
CA PHE A 82 -1.93 5.05 3.24
C PHE A 82 -1.22 6.39 3.02
N PHE A 83 -0.66 6.61 1.84
CA PHE A 83 0.09 7.82 1.53
C PHE A 83 -0.70 9.12 1.81
N PRO A 84 -2.00 9.23 1.41
CA PRO A 84 -2.81 10.43 1.64
C PRO A 84 -2.91 10.84 3.11
N ILE A 85 -3.11 9.89 4.01
CA ILE A 85 -3.27 10.20 5.43
C ILE A 85 -1.94 10.58 6.07
N CYS A 86 -0.85 9.91 5.69
CA CYS A 86 0.49 10.23 6.16
C CYS A 86 0.89 11.64 5.75
N GLN A 87 0.57 12.06 4.52
CA GLN A 87 0.89 13.39 4.02
C GLN A 87 0.04 14.47 4.68
N LEU A 88 -1.25 14.23 4.87
CA LEU A 88 -2.17 15.19 5.49
C LEU A 88 -1.77 15.54 6.94
N TYR A 89 -1.33 14.53 7.72
CA TYR A 89 -0.95 14.69 9.11
C TYR A 89 0.56 14.88 9.31
N ASN A 90 1.34 14.96 8.22
CA ASN A 90 2.81 15.05 8.27
C ASN A 90 3.46 13.95 9.11
N GLU A 91 2.89 12.74 9.02
CA GLU A 91 3.32 11.53 9.74
C GLU A 91 4.43 10.76 8.98
N HIS A 92 5.16 11.45 8.11
CA HIS A 92 6.35 10.90 7.49
C HIS A 92 7.47 10.78 8.54
N ALA A 93 8.31 9.77 8.39
CA ALA A 93 9.46 9.58 9.26
C ALA A 93 10.37 10.83 9.21
N THR A 94 10.45 11.55 10.33
CA THR A 94 11.27 12.75 10.47
C THR A 94 12.46 12.45 11.39
N VAL A 95 13.62 12.97 11.04
CA VAL A 95 14.82 12.91 11.87
C VAL A 95 15.05 14.30 12.47
N ASP A 96 14.53 14.53 13.67
CA ASP A 96 14.54 15.85 14.31
C ASP A 96 15.90 16.29 14.84
N VAL A 97 16.91 15.42 14.76
CA VAL A 97 18.26 15.71 15.30
C VAL A 97 18.88 16.98 14.70
N PHE A 98 18.64 17.24 13.41
CA PHE A 98 19.19 18.41 12.72
C PHE A 98 18.26 19.62 12.71
N THR A 99 16.99 19.44 13.04
CA THR A 99 15.97 20.49 12.95
C THR A 99 15.70 21.18 14.29
N SER A 100 16.12 20.59 15.41
CA SER A 100 15.91 21.11 16.76
C SER A 100 16.53 22.49 17.04
N GLY A 101 17.55 22.89 16.26
CA GLY A 101 18.20 24.19 16.36
C GLY A 101 17.72 25.25 15.36
N MET A 102 16.75 24.91 14.48
CA MET A 102 16.31 25.84 13.43
C MET A 102 15.23 26.80 13.91
N SER A 103 15.23 28.01 13.33
CA SER A 103 14.16 29.00 13.59
C SER A 103 12.83 28.47 13.01
N SER A 104 11.69 28.87 13.61
CA SER A 104 10.35 28.47 13.15
C SER A 104 10.06 28.84 11.68
N LYS A 105 10.69 29.92 11.18
CA LYS A 105 10.61 30.30 9.77
C LYS A 105 11.35 29.31 8.86
N ALA A 106 12.58 28.96 9.23
CA ALA A 106 13.40 28.05 8.45
C ALA A 106 12.77 26.64 8.41
N LEU A 107 12.22 26.20 9.54
CA LEU A 107 11.51 24.91 9.61
C LEU A 107 10.27 24.88 8.69
N ARG A 108 9.44 25.94 8.67
CA ARG A 108 8.28 26.01 7.75
C ARG A 108 8.67 25.98 6.28
N ILE A 109 9.72 26.68 5.90
CA ILE A 109 10.23 26.69 4.53
C ILE A 109 10.74 25.29 4.15
N LEU A 110 11.47 24.65 5.04
CA LEU A 110 11.98 23.28 4.83
C LEU A 110 10.84 22.28 4.68
N CYS A 111 9.83 22.34 5.54
CA CYS A 111 8.64 21.49 5.44
C CYS A 111 7.89 21.73 4.11
N ALA A 112 7.69 22.99 3.72
CA ALA A 112 7.03 23.31 2.45
C ALA A 112 7.84 22.81 1.24
N PHE A 113 9.16 22.93 1.27
CA PHE A 113 10.04 22.41 0.22
C PHE A 113 9.89 20.89 0.07
N TRP A 114 10.00 20.14 1.18
CA TRP A 114 9.87 18.68 1.13
C TRP A 114 8.46 18.23 0.74
N GLU A 115 7.43 18.96 1.17
CA GLU A 115 6.05 18.68 0.77
C GLU A 115 5.85 18.83 -0.74
N VAL A 116 6.44 19.86 -1.36
CA VAL A 116 6.41 20.02 -2.82
C VAL A 116 7.18 18.91 -3.51
N VAL A 117 8.37 18.55 -3.03
CA VAL A 117 9.16 17.45 -3.59
C VAL A 117 8.40 16.14 -3.54
N LEU A 118 7.79 15.79 -2.39
CA LEU A 118 6.98 14.58 -2.24
C LEU A 118 5.76 14.60 -3.17
N SER A 119 5.08 15.74 -3.29
CA SER A 119 3.93 15.89 -4.17
C SER A 119 4.28 15.71 -5.64
N VAL A 120 5.38 16.29 -6.09
CA VAL A 120 5.90 16.09 -7.45
C VAL A 120 6.27 14.63 -7.69
N THR A 121 6.89 13.99 -6.70
CA THR A 121 7.29 12.59 -6.78
C THR A 121 6.09 11.67 -6.92
N ILE A 122 5.03 11.86 -6.11
CA ILE A 122 3.84 10.99 -6.20
C ILE A 122 3.09 11.19 -7.53
N ILE A 123 3.04 12.42 -8.05
CA ILE A 123 2.46 12.70 -9.37
C ILE A 123 3.27 11.97 -10.46
N PHE A 124 4.59 12.04 -10.41
CA PHE A 124 5.45 11.34 -11.36
C PHE A 124 5.30 9.82 -11.29
N ILE A 125 5.25 9.24 -10.07
CA ILE A 125 5.01 7.81 -9.87
C ILE A 125 3.64 7.41 -10.43
N THR A 126 2.60 8.20 -10.19
CA THR A 126 1.25 7.92 -10.69
C THR A 126 1.21 7.94 -12.22
N TRP A 127 1.90 8.88 -12.84
CA TRP A 127 2.02 8.90 -14.30
C TRP A 127 2.74 7.66 -14.85
N ARG A 128 3.86 7.27 -14.23
CA ARG A 128 4.58 6.03 -14.62
C ARG A 128 3.74 4.76 -14.40
N LEU A 129 2.94 4.74 -13.33
CA LEU A 129 2.01 3.65 -13.05
C LEU A 129 0.93 3.55 -14.14
N TYR A 130 0.41 4.68 -14.60
CA TYR A 130 -0.53 4.73 -15.73
C TYR A 130 0.10 4.21 -17.02
N GLU A 131 1.31 4.63 -17.38
CA GLU A 131 2.03 4.10 -18.55
C GLU A 131 2.27 2.59 -18.45
N GLY A 132 2.62 2.11 -17.26
CA GLY A 132 2.75 0.67 -16.98
C GLY A 132 1.44 -0.07 -17.21
N MET A 133 0.32 0.45 -16.71
CA MET A 133 -1.00 -0.12 -16.92
C MET A 133 -1.34 -0.23 -18.41
N GLN A 134 -1.12 0.82 -19.20
CA GLN A 134 -1.39 0.82 -20.65
C GLN A 134 -0.57 -0.26 -21.36
N ARG A 135 0.70 -0.40 -21.03
CA ARG A 135 1.55 -1.46 -21.60
C ARG A 135 1.01 -2.86 -21.36
N TYR A 136 0.51 -3.13 -20.14
CA TYR A 136 -0.07 -4.44 -19.82
C TYR A 136 -1.44 -4.69 -20.46
N ILE A 137 -2.20 -3.62 -20.75
CA ILE A 137 -3.42 -3.71 -21.56
C ILE A 137 -3.05 -4.10 -23.00
N ASP A 138 -2.04 -3.42 -23.60
CA ASP A 138 -1.63 -3.65 -24.97
C ASP A 138 -1.01 -5.03 -25.19
N ASN A 139 -0.21 -5.51 -24.22
CA ASN A 139 0.46 -6.82 -24.31
C ASN A 139 -0.48 -7.99 -23.96
N GLY A 140 -1.59 -7.74 -23.24
CA GLY A 140 -2.52 -8.80 -22.81
C GLY A 140 -1.92 -9.78 -21.81
N GLU A 141 -0.90 -9.38 -21.05
CA GLU A 141 -0.21 -10.23 -20.08
C GLU A 141 -1.10 -10.60 -18.90
N THR A 142 -1.01 -11.86 -18.47
CA THR A 142 -1.71 -12.40 -17.30
C THR A 142 -0.73 -12.93 -16.27
N THR A 143 -1.18 -13.06 -15.02
CA THR A 143 -0.41 -13.68 -13.94
C THR A 143 -0.25 -15.19 -14.20
N LEU A 144 0.78 -15.81 -13.60
CA LEU A 144 1.14 -17.19 -13.88
C LEU A 144 0.15 -18.20 -13.30
N PHE A 145 -0.29 -18.01 -12.05
CA PHE A 145 -1.12 -18.96 -11.32
C PHE A 145 -2.62 -18.64 -11.44
N LEU A 146 -3.01 -17.38 -11.24
CA LEU A 146 -4.42 -16.97 -11.24
C LEU A 146 -4.93 -16.65 -12.65
N GLN A 147 -4.04 -16.53 -13.64
CA GLN A 147 -4.39 -16.15 -15.02
C GLN A 147 -5.19 -14.82 -15.08
N MET A 148 -5.02 -13.96 -14.07
CA MET A 148 -5.67 -12.66 -14.01
C MET A 148 -4.90 -11.65 -14.88
N PRO A 149 -5.60 -10.76 -15.61
CA PRO A 149 -4.92 -9.70 -16.35
C PRO A 149 -4.11 -8.81 -15.42
N LEU A 150 -2.80 -8.64 -15.67
CA LEU A 150 -1.88 -7.86 -14.86
C LEU A 150 -2.33 -6.39 -14.70
N TRP A 151 -2.97 -5.82 -15.74
CA TRP A 151 -3.46 -4.45 -15.70
C TRP A 151 -4.50 -4.19 -14.58
N TRP A 152 -5.20 -5.22 -14.05
CA TRP A 152 -6.12 -5.07 -12.92
C TRP A 152 -5.41 -4.61 -11.65
N SER A 153 -4.24 -5.19 -11.36
CA SER A 153 -3.39 -4.81 -10.22
C SER A 153 -2.92 -3.37 -10.34
N TYR A 154 -2.52 -2.98 -11.56
CA TYR A 154 -2.13 -1.60 -11.88
C TYR A 154 -3.32 -0.63 -11.75
N ALA A 155 -4.49 -0.99 -12.26
CA ALA A 155 -5.70 -0.16 -12.19
C ALA A 155 -6.14 0.07 -10.73
N ALA A 156 -6.13 -0.97 -9.90
CA ALA A 156 -6.44 -0.83 -8.48
C ALA A 156 -5.47 0.13 -7.79
N SER A 157 -4.17 -0.07 -7.96
CA SER A 157 -3.13 0.80 -7.39
C SER A 157 -3.21 2.23 -7.94
N LEU A 158 -3.54 2.40 -9.22
CA LEU A 158 -3.70 3.70 -9.88
C LEU A 158 -4.86 4.51 -9.28
N THR A 159 -5.98 3.85 -8.92
CA THR A 159 -7.11 4.54 -8.26
C THR A 159 -6.69 5.13 -6.92
N ALA A 160 -5.96 4.39 -6.10
CA ALA A 160 -5.43 4.88 -4.83
C ALA A 160 -4.36 5.96 -5.03
N ALA A 161 -3.47 5.79 -6.00
CA ALA A 161 -2.44 6.77 -6.35
C ALA A 161 -3.04 8.09 -6.87
N PHE A 162 -4.15 8.04 -7.61
CA PHE A 162 -4.85 9.23 -8.06
C PHE A 162 -5.44 10.04 -6.90
N VAL A 163 -6.03 9.36 -5.92
CA VAL A 163 -6.47 10.01 -4.67
C VAL A 163 -5.30 10.61 -3.93
N ALA A 164 -4.17 9.89 -3.86
CA ALA A 164 -2.94 10.40 -3.26
C ALA A 164 -2.44 11.68 -3.95
N CYS A 165 -2.48 11.75 -5.29
CA CYS A 165 -2.11 12.95 -6.04
C CYS A 165 -2.99 14.16 -5.70
N ILE A 166 -4.31 13.96 -5.59
CA ILE A 166 -5.23 15.05 -5.25
C ILE A 166 -4.89 15.61 -3.86
N ILE A 167 -4.66 14.73 -2.90
CA ILE A 167 -4.36 15.14 -1.52
C ILE A 167 -2.94 15.75 -1.43
N ALA A 168 -1.98 15.19 -2.14
CA ALA A 168 -0.63 15.72 -2.22
C ALA A 168 -0.61 17.14 -2.79
N ALA A 169 -1.31 17.38 -3.88
CA ALA A 169 -1.43 18.72 -4.47
C ALA A 169 -2.08 19.72 -3.50
N TYR A 170 -3.14 19.28 -2.78
CA TYR A 170 -3.78 20.09 -1.75
C TYR A 170 -2.82 20.43 -0.63
N CYS A 171 -2.09 19.45 -0.07
CA CYS A 171 -1.13 19.66 1.02
C CYS A 171 0.02 20.58 0.59
N ALA A 172 0.56 20.40 -0.62
CA ALA A 172 1.62 21.27 -1.16
C ALA A 172 1.17 22.73 -1.25
N ILE A 173 -0.04 22.99 -1.76
CA ILE A 173 -0.59 24.36 -1.85
C ILE A 173 -0.75 24.97 -0.45
N MET A 174 -1.29 24.20 0.51
CA MET A 174 -1.50 24.68 1.87
C MET A 174 -0.19 24.95 2.60
N ARG A 175 0.81 24.06 2.51
CA ARG A 175 2.14 24.25 3.15
C ARG A 175 2.93 25.41 2.54
N VAL A 176 2.86 25.60 1.23
CA VAL A 176 3.44 26.79 0.60
C VAL A 176 2.74 28.06 1.09
N GLY A 177 1.42 28.05 1.20
CA GLY A 177 0.65 29.14 1.77
C GLY A 177 1.05 29.46 3.23
N GLU A 178 1.27 28.45 4.07
CA GLU A 178 1.77 28.61 5.45
C GLU A 178 3.17 29.22 5.48
N ALA A 179 4.08 28.81 4.59
CA ALA A 179 5.41 29.35 4.51
C ALA A 179 5.43 30.85 4.13
N VAL A 180 4.49 31.27 3.26
CA VAL A 180 4.37 32.67 2.81
C VAL A 180 3.64 33.52 3.83
N THR A 181 2.51 33.05 4.38
CA THR A 181 1.65 33.86 5.28
C THR A 181 2.09 33.81 6.74
N GLY A 182 2.88 32.82 7.13
CA GLY A 182 3.33 32.62 8.50
C GLY A 182 2.26 32.10 9.47
N ARG A 183 1.07 31.72 8.95
CA ARG A 183 -0.05 31.16 9.74
C ARG A 183 -0.18 29.67 9.49
N ALA A 184 -0.32 28.87 10.54
CA ALA A 184 -0.62 27.45 10.42
C ALA A 184 -2.05 27.26 9.88
N ILE A 185 -2.22 26.46 8.84
CA ILE A 185 -3.50 26.15 8.18
C ILE A 185 -3.82 24.67 8.33
N LEU A 186 -2.81 23.81 8.23
CA LEU A 186 -2.93 22.36 8.42
C LEU A 186 -2.70 21.98 9.88
N PRO A 187 -3.23 20.83 10.35
CA PRO A 187 -2.99 20.35 11.71
C PRO A 187 -1.49 20.24 11.99
N GLU A 188 -1.02 20.94 13.01
CA GLU A 188 0.29 20.71 13.63
C GLU A 188 0.12 19.58 14.67
N LYS A 189 1.22 18.80 14.87
CA LYS A 189 1.27 17.76 15.91
C LYS A 189 1.07 18.34 17.28
#